data_e6d92c905d14e3474f81721dcad619fa
#
_entry.id   e6d92c905d14e3474f81721dcad619fa
#
_cell.length_a   1.000
_cell.length_b   1.000
_cell.length_c   1.000
_cell.angle_alpha   90.00
_cell.angle_beta   90.00
_cell.angle_gamma   90.00
#
_symmetry.space_group_name_H-M   'P 1'
#
loop_
_entity.id
_entity.type
_entity.pdbx_description
1 polymer ?
#
loop_
_entity_poly.entity_id
_entity_poly.type
_entity_poly.pdbx_seq_one_letter_code
_entity_poly.pdbx_strand_id
1 'polypeptide(L)'
;MGVIDWKPLPGGWIGASNSAALLDSAGALNFLYDKIHLVPFSEYVPWRSYLGFAGTITSLIGDFQHGSQYKVGRIAGGPFSVFICYEVIFPNEVRRFTLAGADVLINISDDGWFGGSGAPEQHLAMARVRAVENRRWLLRDTNDGITVSVDPYGRIAAQLAPDIRG
;
A
#
# COMPACT_ATOMS: atom_id res chain seq x y z
N MET A 1 -3.21 5.74 7.96
CA MET A 1 -1.87 6.32 7.77
C MET A 1 -0.85 5.26 7.43
N GLY A 2 0.15 5.59 6.61
CA GLY A 2 1.33 4.73 6.36
C GLY A 2 2.30 4.84 7.53
N VAL A 3 2.90 3.71 7.93
CA VAL A 3 3.86 3.63 9.04
C VAL A 3 4.94 2.60 8.73
N ILE A 4 6.11 2.73 9.35
CA ILE A 4 7.09 1.66 9.41
C ILE A 4 6.90 0.94 10.74
N ASP A 5 6.53 -0.33 10.67
CA ASP A 5 6.32 -1.17 11.85
C ASP A 5 7.58 -2.01 12.12
N TRP A 6 8.12 -1.89 13.33
CA TRP A 6 9.33 -2.58 13.75
C TRP A 6 8.98 -3.82 14.56
N LYS A 7 9.42 -4.99 14.09
CA LYS A 7 9.07 -6.29 14.67
C LYS A 7 10.32 -7.05 15.14
N PRO A 8 10.25 -7.71 16.31
CA PRO A 8 11.30 -8.62 16.70
C PRO A 8 11.32 -9.83 15.76
N LEU A 9 12.50 -10.19 15.28
CA LEU A 9 12.77 -11.36 14.47
C LEU A 9 13.50 -12.43 15.27
N PRO A 10 13.48 -13.72 14.83
CA PRO A 10 14.27 -14.77 15.44
C PRO A 10 15.76 -14.39 15.50
N GLY A 11 16.43 -14.72 16.61
CA GLY A 11 17.85 -14.37 16.81
C GLY A 11 18.10 -12.97 17.38
N GLY A 12 17.04 -12.25 17.84
CA GLY A 12 17.17 -10.93 18.48
C GLY A 12 17.32 -9.77 17.51
N TRP A 13 17.13 -9.99 16.21
CA TRP A 13 17.11 -8.95 15.19
C TRP A 13 15.79 -8.18 15.18
N ILE A 14 15.81 -6.96 14.66
CA ILE A 14 14.60 -6.15 14.45
C ILE A 14 14.41 -6.02 12.95
N GLY A 15 13.24 -6.41 12.45
CA GLY A 15 12.81 -6.22 11.07
C GLY A 15 11.84 -5.04 10.95
N ALA A 16 11.85 -4.38 9.81
CA ALA A 16 10.91 -3.32 9.46
C ALA A 16 9.86 -3.84 8.48
N SER A 17 8.61 -3.47 8.64
CA SER A 17 7.54 -3.68 7.66
C SER A 17 7.00 -2.34 7.18
N ASN A 18 6.73 -2.24 5.88
CA ASN A 18 5.95 -1.13 5.34
C ASN A 18 4.48 -1.43 5.65
N SER A 19 3.83 -0.59 6.45
CA SER A 19 2.54 -0.94 7.05
C SER A 19 1.54 0.21 6.95
N ALA A 20 0.25 -0.16 6.99
CA ALA A 20 -0.86 0.77 7.12
C ALA A 20 -1.55 0.56 8.47
N ALA A 21 -1.69 1.64 9.22
CA ALA A 21 -2.32 1.64 10.54
C ALA A 21 -3.59 2.47 10.57
N LEU A 22 -4.61 1.97 11.30
CA LEU A 22 -5.77 2.74 11.71
C LEU A 22 -5.72 2.93 13.23
N LEU A 23 -5.72 4.18 13.65
CA LEU A 23 -5.83 4.59 15.05
C LEU A 23 -7.24 5.11 15.32
N ASP A 24 -7.75 4.90 16.51
CA ASP A 24 -8.98 5.54 16.96
C ASP A 24 -8.73 6.98 17.49
N SER A 25 -9.78 7.62 17.95
CA SER A 25 -9.71 8.99 18.49
C SER A 25 -8.90 9.10 19.79
N ALA A 26 -8.64 7.97 20.47
CA ALA A 26 -7.79 7.91 21.65
C ALA A 26 -6.31 7.56 21.32
N GLY A 27 -6.01 7.35 20.02
CA GLY A 27 -4.70 6.95 19.54
C GLY A 27 -4.40 5.44 19.68
N ALA A 28 -5.41 4.63 20.02
CA ALA A 28 -5.22 3.19 20.09
C ALA A 28 -5.21 2.55 18.68
N LEU A 29 -4.32 1.57 18.49
CA LEU A 29 -4.18 0.85 17.23
C LEU A 29 -5.32 -0.16 17.06
N ASN A 30 -6.21 0.08 16.10
CA ASN A 30 -7.36 -0.77 15.81
C ASN A 30 -7.18 -1.66 14.57
N PHE A 31 -6.25 -1.32 13.68
CA PHE A 31 -5.96 -2.11 12.50
C PHE A 31 -4.51 -1.86 12.09
N LEU A 32 -3.83 -2.93 11.69
CA LEU A 32 -2.49 -2.90 11.12
C LEU A 32 -2.41 -3.90 9.97
N TYR A 33 -2.01 -3.41 8.80
CA TYR A 33 -1.75 -4.22 7.61
C TYR A 33 -0.30 -4.05 7.20
N ASP A 34 0.41 -5.14 7.01
CA ASP A 34 1.77 -5.15 6.48
C ASP A 34 1.73 -5.42 4.99
N LYS A 35 2.44 -4.63 4.22
CA LYS A 35 2.56 -4.77 2.77
C LYS A 35 3.04 -6.18 2.40
N ILE A 36 2.28 -6.85 1.55
CA ILE A 36 2.55 -8.23 1.11
C ILE A 36 3.54 -8.22 -0.05
N HIS A 37 3.27 -7.37 -1.06
CA HIS A 37 4.07 -7.32 -2.27
C HIS A 37 5.07 -6.15 -2.24
N LEU A 38 6.29 -6.47 -1.85
CA LEU A 38 7.37 -5.50 -1.77
C LEU A 38 7.93 -5.15 -3.15
N VAL A 39 8.43 -3.92 -3.29
CA VAL A 39 9.08 -3.45 -4.53
C VAL A 39 10.51 -3.99 -4.59
N PRO A 40 10.84 -4.80 -5.63
CA PRO A 40 12.21 -5.28 -5.81
C PRO A 40 13.19 -4.12 -5.97
N PHE A 41 14.39 -4.26 -5.39
CA PHE A 41 15.47 -3.28 -5.42
C PHE A 41 15.19 -1.92 -4.76
N SER A 42 14.01 -1.76 -4.15
CA SER A 42 13.65 -0.59 -3.34
C SER A 42 13.37 -0.99 -1.89
N GLU A 43 12.53 -2.00 -1.70
CA GLU A 43 12.12 -2.46 -0.37
C GLU A 43 12.82 -3.76 0.05
N TYR A 44 13.32 -4.53 -0.91
CA TYR A 44 14.16 -5.72 -0.69
C TYR A 44 15.09 -6.00 -1.85
N VAL A 45 16.15 -6.77 -1.62
CA VAL A 45 17.09 -7.21 -2.67
C VAL A 45 16.81 -8.67 -3.04
N PRO A 46 16.30 -8.94 -4.26
CA PRO A 46 16.12 -10.30 -4.73
C PRO A 46 17.49 -11.03 -4.80
N TRP A 47 17.49 -12.34 -4.48
CA TRP A 47 18.69 -13.20 -4.55
C TRP A 47 19.93 -12.66 -3.80
N ARG A 48 19.73 -11.96 -2.69
CA ARG A 48 20.81 -11.38 -1.86
C ARG A 48 21.91 -12.36 -1.54
N SER A 49 21.58 -13.65 -1.33
CA SER A 49 22.55 -14.72 -1.07
C SER A 49 23.52 -15.00 -2.23
N TYR A 50 23.14 -14.66 -3.47
CA TYR A 50 23.98 -14.81 -4.66
C TYR A 50 24.76 -13.53 -5.02
N LEU A 51 24.39 -12.40 -4.45
CA LEU A 51 24.97 -11.08 -4.72
C LEU A 51 26.00 -10.67 -3.65
N GLY A 52 26.74 -11.61 -3.11
CA GLY A 52 27.67 -11.42 -1.98
C GLY A 52 28.73 -10.31 -2.13
N PHE A 53 28.96 -9.80 -3.35
CA PHE A 53 29.88 -8.69 -3.62
C PHE A 53 29.18 -7.30 -3.64
N ALA A 54 27.84 -7.26 -3.58
CA ALA A 54 27.06 -6.04 -3.64
C ALA A 54 26.74 -5.44 -2.24
N GLY A 55 27.48 -5.80 -1.21
CA GLY A 55 27.22 -5.44 0.19
C GLY A 55 27.04 -3.94 0.43
N THR A 56 27.74 -3.08 -0.33
CA THR A 56 27.62 -1.63 -0.21
C THR A 56 26.30 -1.09 -0.83
N ILE A 57 25.84 -1.72 -1.91
CA ILE A 57 24.56 -1.33 -2.56
C ILE A 57 23.38 -1.84 -1.73
N THR A 58 23.51 -3.02 -1.15
CA THR A 58 22.44 -3.65 -0.34
C THR A 58 22.26 -3.00 1.03
N SER A 59 23.25 -2.26 1.54
CA SER A 59 23.12 -1.53 2.81
C SER A 59 22.28 -0.25 2.71
N LEU A 60 22.07 0.26 1.49
CA LEU A 60 21.25 1.45 1.22
C LEU A 60 19.78 1.09 0.93
N ILE A 61 19.50 -0.18 0.59
CA ILE A 61 18.16 -0.68 0.29
C ILE A 61 17.60 -1.30 1.57
N GLY A 62 16.39 -0.88 1.96
CA GLY A 62 15.69 -1.49 3.09
C GLY A 62 15.53 -3.00 2.91
N ASP A 63 15.57 -3.73 4.01
CA ASP A 63 15.25 -5.17 4.06
C ASP A 63 13.92 -5.33 4.78
N PHE A 64 12.86 -4.82 4.13
CA PHE A 64 11.53 -4.87 4.69
C PHE A 64 11.02 -6.31 4.73
N GLN A 65 10.29 -6.62 5.80
CA GLN A 65 9.59 -7.88 5.95
C GLN A 65 8.23 -7.79 5.26
N HIS A 66 7.93 -8.76 4.42
CA HIS A 66 6.63 -8.82 3.75
C HIS A 66 5.53 -9.32 4.69
N GLY A 67 4.32 -8.79 4.52
CA GLY A 67 3.12 -9.30 5.15
C GLY A 67 2.68 -10.65 4.59
N SER A 68 1.77 -11.33 5.28
CA SER A 68 1.26 -12.64 4.87
C SER A 68 -0.27 -12.74 4.87
N GLN A 69 -0.98 -11.69 5.26
CA GLN A 69 -2.42 -11.74 5.48
C GLN A 69 -3.16 -10.62 4.77
N TYR A 70 -4.21 -10.99 4.03
CA TYR A 70 -5.18 -10.04 3.45
C TYR A 70 -6.18 -9.62 4.52
N LYS A 71 -5.87 -8.54 5.23
CA LYS A 71 -6.64 -8.11 6.41
C LYS A 71 -7.81 -7.23 6.03
N VAL A 72 -8.92 -7.41 6.75
CA VAL A 72 -10.11 -6.56 6.69
C VAL A 72 -10.28 -5.86 8.03
N GLY A 73 -10.28 -4.54 8.01
CA GLY A 73 -10.62 -3.69 9.15
C GLY A 73 -12.09 -3.30 9.12
N ARG A 74 -12.57 -2.68 10.20
CA ARG A 74 -13.94 -2.18 10.31
C ARG A 74 -13.96 -0.75 10.83
N ILE A 75 -14.77 0.08 10.19
CA ILE A 75 -15.12 1.42 10.63
C ILE A 75 -16.64 1.56 10.64
N ALA A 76 -17.18 2.69 11.10
CA ALA A 76 -18.63 2.94 11.11
C ALA A 76 -19.29 2.80 9.73
N GLY A 77 -18.53 3.06 8.64
CA GLY A 77 -19.00 2.92 7.25
C GLY A 77 -18.94 1.50 6.69
N GLY A 78 -18.45 0.51 7.44
CA GLY A 78 -18.36 -0.88 6.99
C GLY A 78 -16.95 -1.46 6.99
N PRO A 79 -16.80 -2.69 6.45
CA PRO A 79 -15.52 -3.34 6.33
C PRO A 79 -14.67 -2.73 5.21
N PHE A 80 -13.38 -2.53 5.47
CA PHE A 80 -12.43 -2.01 4.51
C PHE A 80 -11.14 -2.84 4.49
N SER A 81 -10.40 -2.72 3.41
CA SER A 81 -9.01 -3.20 3.35
C SER A 81 -8.10 -2.14 2.76
N VAL A 82 -6.83 -2.21 3.15
CA VAL A 82 -5.78 -1.32 2.67
C VAL A 82 -4.77 -2.14 1.90
N PHE A 83 -4.27 -1.59 0.80
CA PHE A 83 -3.08 -2.07 0.10
C PHE A 83 -2.18 -0.88 -0.23
N ILE A 84 -0.87 -1.14 -0.30
CA ILE A 84 0.13 -0.07 -0.25
C ILE A 84 0.82 0.06 -1.61
N CYS A 85 0.76 1.28 -2.19
CA CYS A 85 1.53 1.72 -3.35
C CYS A 85 1.47 0.70 -4.51
N TYR A 86 2.58 0.08 -4.82
CA TYR A 86 2.80 -0.86 -5.92
C TYR A 86 1.83 -2.07 -5.93
N GLU A 87 1.23 -2.43 -4.79
CA GLU A 87 0.25 -3.53 -4.72
C GLU A 87 -0.97 -3.31 -5.63
N VAL A 88 -1.29 -2.07 -5.96
CA VAL A 88 -2.40 -1.75 -6.87
C VAL A 88 -2.25 -2.38 -8.26
N ILE A 89 -1.04 -2.69 -8.71
CA ILE A 89 -0.82 -3.28 -10.03
C ILE A 89 -1.17 -4.77 -10.10
N PHE A 90 -1.32 -5.46 -8.95
CA PHE A 90 -1.57 -6.90 -8.87
C PHE A 90 -3.07 -7.22 -8.70
N PRO A 91 -3.82 -7.52 -9.79
CA PRO A 91 -5.26 -7.74 -9.73
C PRO A 91 -5.66 -8.90 -8.80
N ASN A 92 -4.88 -9.98 -8.83
CA ASN A 92 -5.17 -11.16 -8.01
C ASN A 92 -5.01 -10.89 -6.52
N GLU A 93 -4.12 -10.00 -6.12
CA GLU A 93 -3.91 -9.63 -4.73
C GLU A 93 -5.02 -8.70 -4.25
N VAL A 94 -5.33 -7.65 -5.02
CA VAL A 94 -6.43 -6.74 -4.66
C VAL A 94 -7.76 -7.48 -4.57
N ARG A 95 -8.00 -8.46 -5.45
CA ARG A 95 -9.19 -9.32 -5.38
C ARG A 95 -9.29 -10.09 -4.06
N ARG A 96 -8.18 -10.52 -3.48
CA ARG A 96 -8.20 -11.28 -2.21
C ARG A 96 -8.73 -10.46 -1.05
N PHE A 97 -8.50 -9.14 -1.02
CA PHE A 97 -9.09 -8.26 -0.01
C PHE A 97 -10.62 -8.23 -0.12
N THR A 98 -11.15 -8.16 -1.34
CA THR A 98 -12.60 -8.22 -1.58
C THR A 98 -13.17 -9.58 -1.18
N LEU A 99 -12.49 -10.67 -1.52
CA LEU A 99 -12.91 -12.03 -1.13
C LEU A 99 -12.83 -12.24 0.39
N ALA A 100 -11.92 -11.54 1.08
CA ALA A 100 -11.85 -11.53 2.54
C ALA A 100 -12.99 -10.73 3.20
N GLY A 101 -13.78 -9.99 2.42
CA GLY A 101 -14.98 -9.29 2.89
C GLY A 101 -14.88 -7.78 2.95
N ALA A 102 -13.92 -7.15 2.27
CA ALA A 102 -13.84 -5.70 2.17
C ALA A 102 -14.94 -5.15 1.25
N ASP A 103 -15.67 -4.13 1.73
CA ASP A 103 -16.64 -3.37 0.94
C ASP A 103 -16.05 -2.09 0.36
N VAL A 104 -15.00 -1.58 0.99
CA VAL A 104 -14.22 -0.43 0.52
C VAL A 104 -12.75 -0.82 0.43
N LEU A 105 -12.12 -0.45 -0.67
CA LEU A 105 -10.70 -0.62 -0.94
C LEU A 105 -10.00 0.72 -0.70
N ILE A 106 -8.87 0.70 0.00
CA ILE A 106 -8.06 1.88 0.26
C ILE A 106 -6.65 1.63 -0.29
N ASN A 107 -6.18 2.49 -1.18
CA ASN A 107 -4.82 2.47 -1.67
C ASN A 107 -4.07 3.68 -1.13
N ILE A 108 -3.10 3.47 -0.26
CA ILE A 108 -2.18 4.53 0.19
C ILE A 108 -0.86 4.42 -0.58
N SER A 109 -0.32 5.53 -1.04
CA SER A 109 0.88 5.54 -1.87
C SER A 109 1.75 6.76 -1.64
N ASP A 110 3.06 6.54 -1.70
CA ASP A 110 4.03 7.61 -1.87
C ASP A 110 4.40 7.69 -3.36
N ASP A 111 3.76 8.59 -4.08
CA ASP A 111 4.02 8.80 -5.50
C ASP A 111 5.18 9.79 -5.76
N GLY A 112 5.72 10.41 -4.73
CA GLY A 112 6.88 11.32 -4.81
C GLY A 112 8.13 10.67 -5.41
N TRP A 113 8.25 9.35 -5.30
CA TRP A 113 9.32 8.57 -5.94
C TRP A 113 9.34 8.69 -7.47
N PHE A 114 8.21 9.00 -8.10
CA PHE A 114 8.09 9.06 -9.55
C PHE A 114 8.47 10.42 -10.14
N GLY A 115 8.67 11.45 -9.31
CA GLY A 115 8.98 12.81 -9.74
C GLY A 115 7.96 13.33 -10.74
N GLY A 116 8.42 14.13 -11.71
CA GLY A 116 7.58 14.70 -12.76
C GLY A 116 7.27 13.76 -13.94
N SER A 117 7.27 12.43 -13.72
CA SER A 117 6.92 11.46 -14.76
C SER A 117 5.40 11.24 -14.86
N GLY A 118 4.93 10.54 -15.90
CA GLY A 118 3.52 10.13 -16.04
C GLY A 118 3.14 8.90 -15.21
N ALA A 119 3.97 8.49 -14.25
CA ALA A 119 3.71 7.30 -13.43
C ALA A 119 2.53 7.48 -12.45
N PRO A 120 2.30 8.64 -11.82
CA PRO A 120 1.11 8.86 -10.98
C PRO A 120 -0.21 8.63 -11.73
N GLU A 121 -0.29 9.08 -13.00
CA GLU A 121 -1.48 8.88 -13.85
C GLU A 121 -1.66 7.41 -14.22
N GLN A 122 -0.58 6.70 -14.52
CA GLN A 122 -0.62 5.25 -14.77
C GLN A 122 -1.06 4.49 -13.53
N HIS A 123 -0.53 4.86 -12.36
CA HIS A 123 -0.91 4.29 -11.08
C HIS A 123 -2.40 4.50 -10.79
N LEU A 124 -2.91 5.72 -11.02
CA LEU A 124 -4.34 6.02 -10.92
C LEU A 124 -5.17 5.19 -11.90
N ALA A 125 -4.73 5.04 -13.16
CA ALA A 125 -5.44 4.23 -14.14
C ALA A 125 -5.56 2.77 -13.66
N MET A 126 -4.52 2.20 -13.08
CA MET A 126 -4.55 0.86 -12.48
C MET A 126 -5.52 0.80 -11.29
N ALA A 127 -5.51 1.79 -10.40
CA ALA A 127 -6.45 1.87 -9.28
C ALA A 127 -7.91 1.88 -9.74
N ARG A 128 -8.21 2.65 -10.79
CA ARG A 128 -9.56 2.69 -11.39
C ARG A 128 -10.00 1.31 -11.92
N VAL A 129 -9.09 0.58 -12.56
CA VAL A 129 -9.36 -0.80 -13.01
C VAL A 129 -9.63 -1.72 -11.81
N ARG A 130 -8.88 -1.58 -10.71
CA ARG A 130 -9.14 -2.36 -9.47
C ARG A 130 -10.54 -2.12 -8.91
N ALA A 131 -11.01 -0.87 -8.92
CA ALA A 131 -12.39 -0.54 -8.49
C ALA A 131 -13.44 -1.26 -9.34
N VAL A 132 -13.28 -1.26 -10.67
CA VAL A 132 -14.20 -1.93 -11.61
C VAL A 132 -14.20 -3.45 -11.45
N GLU A 133 -13.02 -4.08 -11.44
CA GLU A 133 -12.87 -5.53 -11.31
C GLU A 133 -13.48 -6.08 -10.03
N ASN A 134 -13.37 -5.32 -8.96
CA ASN A 134 -13.84 -5.73 -7.64
C ASN A 134 -15.28 -5.24 -7.36
N ARG A 135 -15.81 -4.33 -8.17
CA ARG A 135 -17.10 -3.66 -7.94
C ARG A 135 -17.17 -3.02 -6.55
N ARG A 136 -16.10 -2.32 -6.16
CA ARG A 136 -15.95 -1.67 -4.86
C ARG A 136 -15.52 -0.23 -5.05
N TRP A 137 -15.97 0.62 -4.12
CA TRP A 137 -15.38 1.94 -3.96
C TRP A 137 -13.90 1.80 -3.65
N LEU A 138 -13.08 2.65 -4.26
CA LEU A 138 -11.66 2.72 -4.00
C LEU A 138 -11.30 4.16 -3.62
N LEU A 139 -10.71 4.32 -2.44
CA LEU A 139 -10.11 5.56 -1.99
C LEU A 139 -8.61 5.47 -2.23
N ARG A 140 -8.09 6.36 -3.05
CA ARG A 140 -6.65 6.48 -3.24
C ARG A 140 -6.17 7.74 -2.55
N ASP A 141 -5.23 7.58 -1.64
CA ASP A 141 -4.58 8.64 -0.88
C ASP A 141 -3.08 8.63 -1.16
N THR A 142 -2.54 9.77 -1.59
CA THR A 142 -1.14 9.91 -1.97
C THR A 142 -0.57 11.18 -1.35
N ASN A 143 0.69 11.14 -0.93
CA ASN A 143 1.37 12.33 -0.40
C ASN A 143 1.73 13.35 -1.50
N ASP A 144 2.28 12.93 -2.64
CA ASP A 144 2.72 13.81 -3.74
C ASP A 144 2.15 13.35 -5.09
N GLY A 145 1.00 12.69 -5.12
CA GLY A 145 0.38 12.17 -6.33
C GLY A 145 -1.08 12.60 -6.47
N ILE A 146 -1.90 11.71 -7.02
CA ILE A 146 -3.30 12.00 -7.32
C ILE A 146 -4.18 11.32 -6.26
N THR A 147 -4.75 12.12 -5.35
CA THR A 147 -5.68 11.67 -4.31
C THR A 147 -7.12 11.78 -4.80
N VAL A 148 -7.83 10.64 -4.84
CA VAL A 148 -9.18 10.53 -5.43
C VAL A 148 -10.04 9.51 -4.71
N SER A 149 -11.36 9.64 -4.87
CA SER A 149 -12.31 8.55 -4.71
C SER A 149 -12.78 8.04 -6.08
N VAL A 150 -12.81 6.72 -6.24
CA VAL A 150 -13.21 6.04 -7.47
C VAL A 150 -14.42 5.16 -7.16
N ASP A 151 -15.48 5.32 -7.97
CA ASP A 151 -16.68 4.51 -7.84
C ASP A 151 -16.51 3.08 -8.42
N PRO A 152 -17.43 2.15 -8.17
CA PRO A 152 -17.36 0.78 -8.68
C PRO A 152 -17.39 0.65 -10.21
N TYR A 153 -17.61 1.74 -10.94
CA TYR A 153 -17.57 1.81 -12.41
C TYR A 153 -16.27 2.43 -12.93
N GLY A 154 -15.31 2.73 -12.04
CA GLY A 154 -14.03 3.32 -12.40
C GLY A 154 -14.06 4.83 -12.67
N ARG A 155 -15.17 5.53 -12.33
CA ARG A 155 -15.29 6.98 -12.50
C ARG A 155 -14.72 7.67 -11.26
N ILE A 156 -14.01 8.76 -11.47
CA ILE A 156 -13.54 9.62 -10.39
C ILE A 156 -14.77 10.37 -9.86
N ALA A 157 -15.13 10.11 -8.61
CA ALA A 157 -16.26 10.76 -7.94
C ALA A 157 -15.84 12.06 -7.24
N ALA A 158 -14.62 12.08 -6.68
CA ALA A 158 -14.00 13.28 -6.11
C ALA A 158 -12.49 13.19 -6.25
N GLN A 159 -11.84 14.34 -6.32
CA GLN A 159 -10.38 14.48 -6.43
C GLN A 159 -9.96 15.71 -5.62
N LEU A 160 -8.85 15.59 -4.89
CA LEU A 160 -8.19 16.75 -4.29
C LEU A 160 -7.48 17.55 -5.38
N ALA A 161 -7.40 18.86 -5.17
CA ALA A 161 -6.62 19.71 -6.06
C ALA A 161 -5.14 19.27 -6.04
N PRO A 162 -4.40 19.42 -7.15
CA PRO A 162 -2.96 19.19 -7.18
C PRO A 162 -2.27 19.99 -6.06
N ASP A 163 -1.16 19.45 -5.54
CA ASP A 163 -0.32 20.08 -4.50
C ASP A 163 -0.95 20.24 -3.12
N ILE A 164 -2.15 19.66 -2.87
CA ILE A 164 -2.70 19.55 -1.54
C ILE A 164 -2.23 18.22 -0.94
N ARG A 165 -1.36 18.32 0.04
CA ARG A 165 -0.98 17.17 0.88
C ARG A 165 -2.10 16.87 1.85
N GLY A 166 -2.59 15.63 1.84
CA GLY A 166 -3.62 15.13 2.74
C GLY A 166 -3.12 14.89 4.16
#